data_3df9c09ada753d3d82e9d413382a9ae4
#
_entry.id   3df9c09ada753d3d82e9d413382a9ae4
#
_cell.length_a   1.000
_cell.length_b   1.000
_cell.length_c   1.000
_cell.angle_alpha   90.00
_cell.angle_beta   90.00
_cell.angle_gamma   90.00
#
_symmetry.space_group_name_H-M   'P 1'
#
loop_
_entity.id
_entity.type
_entity.pdbx_description
1 polymer ?
#
loop_
_entity_poly.entity_id
_entity_poly.type
_entity_poly.pdbx_seq_one_letter_code
_entity_poly.pdbx_strand_id
1 'polypeptide(L)'
;RGLGDVYKRQVPYMDVQLEDEDSLTERFDKKTDGLIDIAVIRYPRISNFTDFNVFEQMSEVTVRYVSTVNELRHPDIVFLPGSKNTMGDLLWMRQNGLEAAVKKLSCEIPVFGICGGYQMLGASIADPDGVEEGGYMRGMELLPIDTVLKDSKTRLQTSGEIAHVDGVLSWLSGCHFLGYEIHMGKSAYSTASDEQGACADRKNELNNVISD
;
A
#
# COMPACT_ATOMS: atom_id res chain seq x y z
N ARG A 1 45.81 -38.58 -5.44
CA ARG A 1 45.24 -37.23 -5.70
C ARG A 1 44.06 -37.07 -4.75
N GLY A 2 44.24 -36.21 -3.75
CA GLY A 2 43.27 -36.04 -2.67
C GLY A 2 42.00 -35.33 -3.11
N LEU A 3 40.87 -35.78 -2.55
CA LEU A 3 39.53 -35.17 -2.61
C LEU A 3 39.45 -33.90 -1.74
N GLY A 4 40.46 -33.04 -1.83
CA GLY A 4 40.64 -31.94 -0.87
C GLY A 4 39.74 -30.73 -0.99
N ASP A 5 38.78 -30.65 -1.92
CA ASP A 5 38.05 -29.41 -2.19
C ASP A 5 36.53 -29.54 -2.39
N VAL A 6 35.92 -30.62 -1.86
CA VAL A 6 34.50 -30.88 -2.08
C VAL A 6 33.59 -29.99 -1.22
N TYR A 7 34.08 -29.32 -0.17
CA TYR A 7 33.28 -28.51 0.75
C TYR A 7 33.80 -27.08 0.91
N LYS A 8 33.89 -26.34 -0.17
CA LYS A 8 34.37 -24.94 -0.09
C LYS A 8 33.37 -23.96 0.50
N ARG A 9 32.06 -24.26 0.47
CA ARG A 9 31.00 -23.43 1.10
C ARG A 9 29.83 -24.32 1.49
N GLN A 10 29.43 -24.27 2.73
CA GLN A 10 28.12 -24.77 3.18
C GLN A 10 27.15 -23.62 3.22
N VAL A 11 26.01 -23.79 2.55
CA VAL A 11 24.85 -22.94 2.76
C VAL A 11 24.08 -23.59 3.91
N PRO A 12 23.94 -22.94 5.07
CA PRO A 12 23.11 -23.48 6.15
C PRO A 12 21.68 -23.65 5.66
N TYR A 13 21.04 -24.74 6.08
CA TYR A 13 19.62 -24.89 5.86
C TYR A 13 18.92 -23.79 6.66
N MET A 14 18.25 -22.92 5.97
CA MET A 14 17.37 -21.90 6.55
C MET A 14 15.97 -22.24 6.12
N ASP A 15 15.07 -22.32 7.08
CA ASP A 15 13.64 -22.42 6.80
C ASP A 15 13.17 -21.05 6.27
N VAL A 16 13.31 -20.89 4.97
CA VAL A 16 12.82 -19.70 4.26
C VAL A 16 11.49 -20.11 3.68
N GLN A 17 10.42 -19.54 4.21
CA GLN A 17 9.09 -19.66 3.61
C GLN A 17 9.10 -18.88 2.29
N LEU A 18 9.57 -19.53 1.24
CA LEU A 18 9.39 -19.07 -0.13
C LEU A 18 8.00 -19.53 -0.57
N GLU A 19 7.14 -18.58 -0.77
CA GLU A 19 5.80 -18.86 -1.29
C GLU A 19 5.86 -18.94 -2.80
N ASP A 20 5.29 -20.02 -3.35
CA ASP A 20 5.11 -20.16 -4.79
C ASP A 20 4.11 -19.11 -5.27
N GLU A 21 4.44 -18.42 -6.37
CA GLU A 21 3.55 -17.42 -7.02
C GLU A 21 2.17 -18.00 -7.39
N ASP A 22 2.06 -19.33 -7.51
CA ASP A 22 0.84 -20.03 -7.91
C ASP A 22 -0.12 -20.32 -6.74
N SER A 23 0.28 -20.12 -5.47
CA SER A 23 -0.56 -20.41 -4.30
C SER A 23 -1.52 -19.28 -3.89
N LEU A 24 -1.69 -18.28 -4.74
CA LEU A 24 -2.53 -17.09 -4.48
C LEU A 24 -3.98 -17.44 -4.09
N THR A 25 -4.55 -18.50 -4.68
CA THR A 25 -5.98 -18.82 -4.51
C THR A 25 -6.28 -19.34 -3.11
N GLU A 26 -5.42 -20.20 -2.55
CA GLU A 26 -5.63 -20.79 -1.21
C GLU A 26 -5.40 -19.79 -0.08
N ARG A 27 -4.58 -18.78 -0.34
CA ARG A 27 -4.21 -17.74 0.61
C ARG A 27 -5.32 -16.76 0.90
N PHE A 28 -6.13 -16.47 -0.11
CA PHE A 28 -7.24 -15.53 0.01
C PHE A 28 -8.44 -16.09 0.80
N ASP A 29 -8.46 -17.39 1.08
CA ASP A 29 -9.56 -18.08 1.77
C ASP A 29 -9.30 -18.37 3.25
N LYS A 30 -8.12 -18.04 3.78
CA LYS A 30 -7.82 -18.24 5.21
C LYS A 30 -8.63 -17.30 6.09
N LYS A 31 -9.55 -17.87 6.85
CA LYS A 31 -10.27 -17.18 7.94
C LYS A 31 -9.55 -17.49 9.24
N THR A 32 -8.99 -16.48 9.85
CA THR A 32 -8.56 -16.50 11.26
C THR A 32 -9.39 -15.47 12.02
N ASP A 33 -9.87 -15.81 13.20
CA ASP A 33 -10.60 -14.87 14.07
C ASP A 33 -9.59 -14.12 14.94
N GLY A 34 -8.85 -13.19 14.34
CA GLY A 34 -7.94 -12.28 15.04
C GLY A 34 -8.70 -11.14 15.72
N LEU A 35 -8.04 -10.49 16.69
CA LEU A 35 -8.56 -9.31 17.37
C LEU A 35 -8.56 -8.07 16.46
N ILE A 36 -7.64 -8.02 15.49
CA ILE A 36 -7.48 -6.94 14.53
C ILE A 36 -7.80 -7.46 13.15
N ASP A 37 -8.76 -6.84 12.48
CA ASP A 37 -9.19 -7.19 11.12
C ASP A 37 -8.61 -6.22 10.10
N ILE A 38 -7.69 -6.70 9.27
CA ILE A 38 -7.06 -5.94 8.19
C ILE A 38 -7.71 -6.32 6.86
N ALA A 39 -8.30 -5.35 6.17
CA ALA A 39 -8.79 -5.50 4.81
C ALA A 39 -7.76 -4.97 3.80
N VAL A 40 -7.27 -5.84 2.93
CA VAL A 40 -6.39 -5.50 1.82
C VAL A 40 -7.21 -5.49 0.53
N ILE A 41 -7.25 -4.36 -0.16
CA ILE A 41 -8.02 -4.25 -1.41
C ILE A 41 -7.31 -5.08 -2.49
N ARG A 42 -8.01 -6.07 -3.02
CA ARG A 42 -7.53 -6.95 -4.07
C ARG A 42 -7.97 -6.45 -5.42
N TYR A 43 -7.14 -5.61 -6.04
CA TYR A 43 -7.37 -5.18 -7.42
C TYR A 43 -7.09 -6.31 -8.42
N PRO A 44 -7.58 -6.18 -9.67
CA PRO A 44 -7.23 -7.11 -10.76
C PRO A 44 -5.73 -7.19 -11.04
N ARG A 45 -4.99 -6.09 -10.83
CA ARG A 45 -3.55 -6.00 -11.10
C ARG A 45 -2.73 -5.70 -9.84
N ILE A 46 -3.17 -6.25 -8.71
CA ILE A 46 -2.43 -6.14 -7.44
C ILE A 46 -0.97 -6.56 -7.61
N SER A 47 -0.06 -5.83 -6.98
CA SER A 47 1.36 -6.19 -6.89
C SER A 47 1.83 -6.23 -5.46
N ASN A 48 2.93 -6.96 -5.21
CA ASN A 48 3.60 -7.04 -3.91
C ASN A 48 2.66 -7.47 -2.76
N PHE A 49 1.75 -8.41 -3.03
CA PHE A 49 0.84 -8.94 -2.01
C PHE A 49 1.59 -9.62 -0.85
N THR A 50 2.85 -10.02 -1.06
CA THR A 50 3.74 -10.56 -0.02
C THR A 50 4.12 -9.55 1.06
N ASP A 51 3.90 -8.26 0.84
CA ASP A 51 4.12 -7.22 1.85
C ASP A 51 3.26 -7.44 3.11
N PHE A 52 2.14 -8.15 2.98
CA PHE A 52 1.20 -8.44 4.06
C PHE A 52 1.50 -9.72 4.84
N ASN A 53 2.50 -10.52 4.42
CA ASN A 53 2.89 -11.77 5.08
C ASN A 53 3.27 -11.57 6.54
N VAL A 54 3.87 -10.43 6.86
CA VAL A 54 4.24 -10.09 8.23
C VAL A 54 3.02 -10.06 9.16
N PHE A 55 1.90 -9.56 8.69
CA PHE A 55 0.65 -9.53 9.46
C PHE A 55 -0.02 -10.90 9.55
N GLU A 56 0.08 -11.72 8.49
CA GLU A 56 -0.48 -13.07 8.47
C GLU A 56 0.21 -14.04 9.46
N GLN A 57 1.43 -13.70 9.91
CA GLN A 57 2.18 -14.46 10.92
C GLN A 57 1.79 -14.09 12.36
N MET A 58 1.00 -13.02 12.56
CA MET A 58 0.57 -12.57 13.87
C MET A 58 -0.75 -13.26 14.24
N SER A 59 -0.78 -13.95 15.38
CA SER A 59 -1.95 -14.72 15.84
C SER A 59 -3.18 -13.87 16.12
N GLU A 60 -2.97 -12.61 16.49
CA GLU A 60 -4.02 -11.65 16.83
C GLU A 60 -4.56 -10.88 15.62
N VAL A 61 -3.98 -11.08 14.43
CA VAL A 61 -4.33 -10.34 13.23
C VAL A 61 -4.99 -11.23 12.20
N THR A 62 -6.11 -10.79 11.67
CA THR A 62 -6.74 -11.38 10.49
C THR A 62 -6.47 -10.51 9.29
N VAL A 63 -5.89 -11.08 8.23
CA VAL A 63 -5.73 -10.40 6.94
C VAL A 63 -6.74 -10.96 5.95
N ARG A 64 -7.54 -10.08 5.37
CA ARG A 64 -8.54 -10.44 4.36
C ARG A 64 -8.29 -9.67 3.06
N TYR A 65 -8.27 -10.38 1.96
CA TYR A 65 -8.21 -9.78 0.63
C TYR A 65 -9.63 -9.56 0.11
N VAL A 66 -9.96 -8.32 -0.23
CA VAL A 66 -11.31 -7.83 -0.46
C VAL A 66 -11.45 -7.31 -1.89
N SER A 67 -12.39 -7.85 -2.64
CA SER A 67 -12.68 -7.47 -4.03
C SER A 67 -14.07 -6.84 -4.22
N THR A 68 -14.92 -6.92 -3.20
CA THR A 68 -16.29 -6.39 -3.25
C THR A 68 -16.61 -5.58 -2.00
N VAL A 69 -17.60 -4.67 -2.12
CA VAL A 69 -18.07 -3.87 -0.98
C VAL A 69 -18.61 -4.77 0.15
N ASN A 70 -19.27 -5.88 -0.18
CA ASN A 70 -19.81 -6.80 0.81
C ASN A 70 -18.70 -7.50 1.62
N GLU A 71 -17.57 -7.81 0.99
CA GLU A 71 -16.40 -8.40 1.66
C GLU A 71 -15.69 -7.40 2.55
N LEU A 72 -15.75 -6.10 2.23
CA LEU A 72 -15.06 -5.05 2.99
C LEU A 72 -15.53 -5.01 4.45
N ARG A 73 -16.83 -5.15 4.72
CA ARG A 73 -17.42 -5.17 6.08
C ARG A 73 -17.00 -3.94 6.89
N HIS A 74 -16.56 -4.16 8.15
CA HIS A 74 -16.06 -3.14 9.09
C HIS A 74 -14.69 -3.57 9.60
N PRO A 75 -13.61 -3.41 8.82
CA PRO A 75 -12.26 -3.72 9.26
C PRO A 75 -11.75 -2.66 10.24
N ASP A 76 -10.69 -3.00 10.99
CA ASP A 76 -9.97 -2.04 11.82
C ASP A 76 -9.00 -1.19 10.98
N ILE A 77 -8.49 -1.75 9.87
CA ILE A 77 -7.53 -1.11 8.98
C ILE A 77 -7.83 -1.51 7.53
N VAL A 78 -7.68 -0.56 6.62
CA VAL A 78 -7.71 -0.82 5.16
C VAL A 78 -6.34 -0.54 4.54
N PHE A 79 -5.85 -1.48 3.74
CA PHE A 79 -4.69 -1.28 2.88
C PHE A 79 -5.08 -1.23 1.41
N LEU A 80 -4.55 -0.21 0.73
CA LEU A 80 -4.48 -0.13 -0.72
C LEU A 80 -3.06 -0.55 -1.14
N PRO A 81 -2.86 -1.76 -1.64
CA PRO A 81 -1.54 -2.27 -2.02
C PRO A 81 -1.01 -1.63 -3.29
N GLY A 82 0.19 -2.04 -3.70
CA GLY A 82 0.73 -1.70 -5.00
C GLY A 82 -0.12 -2.25 -6.15
N SER A 83 -0.03 -1.60 -7.30
CA SER A 83 -0.70 -1.98 -8.53
C SER A 83 0.28 -1.97 -9.71
N LYS A 84 0.06 -2.85 -10.68
CA LYS A 84 0.76 -2.84 -11.97
C LYS A 84 0.10 -1.89 -12.98
N ASN A 85 -1.08 -1.37 -12.66
CA ASN A 85 -1.79 -0.35 -13.43
C ASN A 85 -2.69 0.44 -12.45
N THR A 86 -2.13 1.49 -11.92
CA THR A 86 -2.74 2.31 -10.86
C THR A 86 -4.05 2.95 -11.32
N MET A 87 -4.06 3.53 -12.53
CA MET A 87 -5.26 4.17 -13.06
C MET A 87 -6.37 3.16 -13.36
N GLY A 88 -6.03 2.04 -14.00
CA GLY A 88 -7.00 1.00 -14.32
C GLY A 88 -7.61 0.35 -13.07
N ASP A 89 -6.81 0.12 -12.03
CA ASP A 89 -7.30 -0.47 -10.78
C ASP A 89 -8.13 0.53 -9.95
N LEU A 90 -7.78 1.83 -9.95
CA LEU A 90 -8.61 2.87 -9.35
C LEU A 90 -9.97 2.98 -10.06
N LEU A 91 -9.97 2.94 -11.40
CA LEU A 91 -11.21 2.94 -12.18
C LEU A 91 -12.08 1.73 -11.83
N TRP A 92 -11.45 0.55 -11.71
CA TRP A 92 -12.14 -0.67 -11.30
C TRP A 92 -12.77 -0.53 -9.90
N MET A 93 -12.03 0.01 -8.91
CA MET A 93 -12.59 0.30 -7.56
C MET A 93 -13.80 1.25 -7.62
N ARG A 94 -13.73 2.26 -8.47
CA ARG A 94 -14.79 3.25 -8.67
C ARG A 94 -16.04 2.61 -9.26
N GLN A 95 -15.88 1.75 -10.27
CA GLN A 95 -16.97 1.09 -10.96
C GLN A 95 -17.74 0.09 -10.09
N ASN A 96 -17.07 -0.59 -9.16
CA ASN A 96 -17.71 -1.55 -8.25
C ASN A 96 -18.04 -1.00 -6.86
N GLY A 97 -17.86 0.31 -6.64
CA GLY A 97 -18.25 1.00 -5.42
C GLY A 97 -17.25 0.89 -4.26
N LEU A 98 -16.13 0.18 -4.41
CA LEU A 98 -15.13 0.05 -3.36
C LEU A 98 -14.47 1.39 -3.01
N GLU A 99 -14.21 2.25 -3.99
CA GLU A 99 -13.68 3.59 -3.74
C GLU A 99 -14.56 4.37 -2.76
N ALA A 100 -15.87 4.43 -3.02
CA ALA A 100 -16.81 5.15 -2.15
C ALA A 100 -16.89 4.54 -0.74
N ALA A 101 -16.86 3.20 -0.66
CA ALA A 101 -16.88 2.50 0.62
C ALA A 101 -15.62 2.77 1.45
N VAL A 102 -14.43 2.72 0.82
CA VAL A 102 -13.15 3.03 1.49
C VAL A 102 -13.10 4.51 1.91
N LYS A 103 -13.54 5.44 1.07
CA LYS A 103 -13.64 6.87 1.42
C LYS A 103 -14.55 7.10 2.63
N LYS A 104 -15.64 6.37 2.73
CA LYS A 104 -16.52 6.45 3.90
C LYS A 104 -15.83 5.92 5.16
N LEU A 105 -15.16 4.78 5.07
CA LEU A 105 -14.45 4.18 6.20
C LEU A 105 -13.26 5.02 6.65
N SER A 106 -12.58 5.75 5.75
CA SER A 106 -11.42 6.59 6.11
C SER A 106 -11.74 7.71 7.12
N CYS A 107 -13.01 8.02 7.34
CA CYS A 107 -13.44 8.93 8.40
C CYS A 107 -13.40 8.29 9.80
N GLU A 108 -13.36 6.96 9.89
CA GLU A 108 -13.50 6.21 11.14
C GLU A 108 -12.27 5.37 11.46
N ILE A 109 -11.60 4.84 10.43
CA ILE A 109 -10.49 3.91 10.56
C ILE A 109 -9.29 4.33 9.70
N PRO A 110 -8.06 3.90 10.05
CA PRO A 110 -6.87 4.14 9.23
C PRO A 110 -6.97 3.49 7.85
N VAL A 111 -6.55 4.23 6.82
CA VAL A 111 -6.40 3.75 5.45
C VAL A 111 -4.96 3.99 5.02
N PHE A 112 -4.26 2.94 4.62
CA PHE A 112 -2.87 3.00 4.16
C PHE A 112 -2.78 2.72 2.67
N GLY A 113 -1.95 3.49 1.96
CA GLY A 113 -1.61 3.24 0.57
C GLY A 113 -0.14 2.89 0.41
N ILE A 114 0.16 1.88 -0.41
CA ILE A 114 1.52 1.44 -0.72
C ILE A 114 1.74 1.61 -2.23
N CYS A 115 2.79 2.36 -2.64
CA CYS A 115 3.14 2.58 -4.04
C CYS A 115 1.94 3.06 -4.88
N GLY A 116 1.39 2.25 -5.79
CA GLY A 116 0.18 2.58 -6.54
C GLY A 116 -1.03 2.91 -5.66
N GLY A 117 -1.21 2.20 -4.55
CA GLY A 117 -2.26 2.51 -3.57
C GLY A 117 -2.09 3.89 -2.92
N TYR A 118 -0.87 4.31 -2.62
CA TYR A 118 -0.58 5.66 -2.15
C TYR A 118 -0.94 6.71 -3.20
N GLN A 119 -0.58 6.46 -4.47
CA GLN A 119 -0.94 7.35 -5.58
C GLN A 119 -2.47 7.46 -5.76
N MET A 120 -3.21 6.37 -5.60
CA MET A 120 -4.68 6.37 -5.65
C MET A 120 -5.32 7.24 -4.56
N LEU A 121 -4.72 7.30 -3.37
CA LEU A 121 -5.21 8.15 -2.27
C LEU A 121 -5.11 9.65 -2.57
N GLY A 122 -4.27 10.05 -3.53
CA GLY A 122 -4.03 11.44 -3.92
C GLY A 122 -5.22 12.16 -4.51
N ALA A 123 -5.01 13.44 -4.83
CA ALA A 123 -6.00 14.30 -5.51
C ALA A 123 -6.10 13.94 -6.99
N SER A 124 -4.96 13.67 -7.64
CA SER A 124 -4.93 13.34 -9.06
C SER A 124 -3.80 12.41 -9.47
N ILE A 125 -4.00 11.72 -10.59
CA ILE A 125 -2.99 10.92 -11.28
C ILE A 125 -2.99 11.35 -12.74
N ALA A 126 -1.84 11.81 -13.25
CA ALA A 126 -1.62 12.16 -14.64
C ALA A 126 -0.65 11.17 -15.30
N ASP A 127 -0.97 10.74 -16.49
CA ASP A 127 -0.14 9.86 -17.32
C ASP A 127 0.05 10.47 -18.71
N PRO A 128 0.82 11.55 -18.83
CA PRO A 128 1.00 12.25 -20.10
C PRO A 128 1.74 11.42 -21.14
N ASP A 129 2.58 10.49 -20.72
CA ASP A 129 3.42 9.67 -21.58
C ASP A 129 2.79 8.31 -21.93
N GLY A 130 1.60 7.99 -21.39
CA GLY A 130 0.90 6.73 -21.67
C GLY A 130 1.63 5.51 -21.09
N VAL A 131 2.19 5.65 -19.90
CA VAL A 131 2.89 4.56 -19.21
C VAL A 131 1.93 3.44 -18.78
N GLU A 132 0.72 3.83 -18.41
CA GLU A 132 -0.40 2.92 -18.08
C GLU A 132 -1.54 3.10 -19.09
N GLU A 133 -2.55 3.90 -18.75
CA GLU A 133 -3.77 4.11 -19.56
C GLU A 133 -3.69 5.42 -20.37
N GLY A 134 -2.76 6.29 -20.03
CA GLY A 134 -2.66 7.64 -20.57
C GLY A 134 -3.68 8.61 -19.99
N GLY A 135 -3.43 9.91 -20.15
CA GLY A 135 -4.37 10.95 -19.78
C GLY A 135 -4.32 11.38 -18.32
N TYR A 136 -5.48 11.68 -17.74
CA TYR A 136 -5.63 12.24 -16.42
C TYR A 136 -6.81 11.59 -15.69
N MET A 137 -6.62 11.29 -14.42
CA MET A 137 -7.66 10.74 -13.55
C MET A 137 -7.66 11.44 -12.19
N ARG A 138 -8.84 11.76 -11.68
CA ARG A 138 -9.02 12.21 -10.30
C ARG A 138 -8.78 11.03 -9.36
N GLY A 139 -7.97 11.24 -8.33
CA GLY A 139 -7.71 10.25 -7.28
C GLY A 139 -8.86 10.14 -6.27
N MET A 140 -8.59 9.50 -5.14
CA MET A 140 -9.55 9.37 -4.04
C MET A 140 -9.67 10.63 -3.18
N GLU A 141 -8.75 11.59 -3.31
CA GLU A 141 -8.73 12.87 -2.58
C GLU A 141 -8.67 12.71 -1.04
N LEU A 142 -8.04 11.67 -0.57
CA LEU A 142 -7.77 11.45 0.85
C LEU A 142 -6.43 12.06 1.26
N LEU A 143 -5.53 12.26 0.30
CA LEU A 143 -4.24 12.94 0.49
C LEU A 143 -4.13 14.13 -0.47
N PRO A 144 -3.54 15.25 -0.04
CA PRO A 144 -3.37 16.44 -0.88
C PRO A 144 -2.14 16.32 -1.79
N ILE A 145 -2.04 15.25 -2.57
CA ILE A 145 -0.94 14.98 -3.48
C ILE A 145 -1.41 14.79 -4.91
N ASP A 146 -0.63 15.27 -5.85
CA ASP A 146 -0.77 15.01 -7.27
C ASP A 146 0.36 14.11 -7.75
N THR A 147 0.03 13.08 -8.52
CA THR A 147 1.01 12.13 -9.08
C THR A 147 1.09 12.29 -10.59
N VAL A 148 2.32 12.34 -11.11
CA VAL A 148 2.60 12.25 -12.55
C VAL A 148 3.38 10.98 -12.83
N LEU A 149 2.76 10.05 -13.56
CA LEU A 149 3.41 8.80 -13.99
C LEU A 149 4.51 9.12 -15.03
N LYS A 150 5.62 8.41 -14.95
CA LYS A 150 6.75 8.54 -15.86
C LYS A 150 7.31 7.17 -16.20
N ASP A 151 7.82 6.99 -17.39
CA ASP A 151 8.44 5.74 -17.83
C ASP A 151 9.76 5.41 -17.10
N SER A 152 10.28 6.33 -16.30
CA SER A 152 11.47 6.10 -15.49
C SER A 152 11.12 5.50 -14.13
N LYS A 153 11.62 4.28 -13.87
CA LYS A 153 11.48 3.61 -12.57
C LYS A 153 12.55 4.10 -11.61
N THR A 154 12.14 4.68 -10.50
CA THR A 154 13.02 4.98 -9.37
C THR A 154 13.37 3.67 -8.67
N ARG A 155 14.65 3.44 -8.41
CA ARG A 155 15.17 2.33 -7.58
C ARG A 155 16.32 2.88 -6.77
N LEU A 156 16.08 3.18 -5.52
CA LEU A 156 17.08 3.77 -4.63
C LEU A 156 17.00 3.06 -3.27
N GLN A 157 18.16 2.80 -2.70
CA GLN A 157 18.20 2.44 -1.28
C GLN A 157 18.11 3.73 -0.49
N THR A 158 17.16 3.80 0.42
CA THR A 158 16.90 4.99 1.23
C THR A 158 16.92 4.67 2.70
N SER A 159 17.32 5.63 3.50
CA SER A 159 17.25 5.57 4.96
C SER A 159 16.84 6.92 5.49
N GLY A 160 16.15 6.93 6.60
CA GLY A 160 15.71 8.19 7.20
C GLY A 160 15.20 7.98 8.60
N GLU A 161 14.63 9.03 9.12
CA GLU A 161 13.95 9.07 10.41
C GLU A 161 12.52 9.55 10.19
N ILE A 162 11.56 8.89 10.82
CA ILE A 162 10.17 9.31 10.74
C ILE A 162 10.01 10.61 11.51
N ALA A 163 9.53 11.64 10.84
CA ALA A 163 9.25 12.93 11.43
C ALA A 163 8.21 12.83 12.56
N HIS A 164 7.86 13.93 13.18
CA HIS A 164 6.84 13.96 14.22
C HIS A 164 5.49 13.49 13.66
N VAL A 165 4.91 12.48 14.31
CA VAL A 165 3.60 11.92 14.00
C VAL A 165 2.69 12.05 15.20
N ASP A 166 1.49 12.57 14.99
CA ASP A 166 0.47 12.70 16.03
C ASP A 166 -0.48 11.48 16.05
N GLY A 167 -1.31 11.42 17.10
CA GLY A 167 -2.37 10.42 17.24
C GLY A 167 -1.87 9.02 17.58
N VAL A 168 -2.59 8.00 17.10
CA VAL A 168 -2.34 6.59 17.45
C VAL A 168 -1.00 6.05 16.93
N LEU A 169 -0.39 6.72 15.96
CA LEU A 169 0.90 6.37 15.37
C LEU A 169 2.06 7.19 15.92
N SER A 170 1.85 8.02 16.97
CA SER A 170 2.87 8.89 17.56
C SER A 170 4.14 8.15 17.99
N TRP A 171 4.04 6.88 18.31
CA TRP A 171 5.16 6.02 18.68
C TRP A 171 6.16 5.79 17.52
N LEU A 172 5.77 6.06 16.25
CA LEU A 172 6.67 6.02 15.10
C LEU A 172 7.62 7.22 15.05
N SER A 173 7.30 8.33 15.73
CA SER A 173 8.13 9.55 15.72
C SER A 173 9.56 9.25 16.15
N GLY A 174 10.54 9.66 15.36
CA GLY A 174 11.95 9.40 15.60
C GLY A 174 12.43 7.99 15.30
N CYS A 175 11.57 7.10 14.80
CA CYS A 175 12.00 5.78 14.36
C CYS A 175 12.84 5.87 13.09
N HIS A 176 14.01 5.22 13.10
CA HIS A 176 14.85 5.10 11.90
C HIS A 176 14.36 3.99 10.99
N PHE A 177 14.41 4.23 9.69
CA PHE A 177 14.11 3.21 8.69
C PHE A 177 15.24 3.07 7.67
N LEU A 178 15.35 1.88 7.11
CA LEU A 178 16.19 1.54 5.97
C LEU A 178 15.34 0.71 5.00
N GLY A 179 15.32 1.10 3.73
CA GLY A 179 14.51 0.41 2.75
C GLY A 179 14.91 0.72 1.32
N TYR A 180 14.04 0.33 0.40
CA TYR A 180 14.18 0.63 -1.01
C TYR A 180 12.98 1.45 -1.47
N GLU A 181 13.28 2.60 -2.09
CA GLU A 181 12.30 3.37 -2.84
C GLU A 181 12.15 2.77 -4.23
N ILE A 182 10.98 2.20 -4.53
CA ILE A 182 10.74 1.53 -5.81
C ILE A 182 9.35 1.94 -6.31
N HIS A 183 9.30 2.90 -7.23
CA HIS A 183 8.05 3.33 -7.85
C HIS A 183 8.25 3.90 -9.25
N MET A 184 7.15 4.09 -9.97
CA MET A 184 7.07 4.88 -11.21
C MET A 184 6.31 6.17 -10.94
N GLY A 185 6.74 7.25 -11.59
CA GLY A 185 6.14 8.57 -11.43
C GLY A 185 6.69 9.36 -10.25
N LYS A 186 6.18 10.59 -10.11
CA LYS A 186 6.51 11.51 -9.03
C LYS A 186 5.23 12.04 -8.40
N SER A 187 5.16 11.97 -7.08
CA SER A 187 4.09 12.58 -6.30
C SER A 187 4.60 13.85 -5.61
N ALA A 188 3.77 14.87 -5.58
CA ALA A 188 4.06 16.14 -4.92
C ALA A 188 2.79 16.68 -4.27
N TYR A 189 2.93 17.52 -3.25
CA TYR A 189 1.79 18.20 -2.65
C TYR A 189 1.03 18.99 -3.71
N SER A 190 -0.30 18.85 -3.71
CA SER A 190 -1.19 19.60 -4.61
C SER A 190 -1.17 21.08 -4.24
N THR A 191 -0.91 21.92 -5.23
CA THR A 191 -0.98 23.39 -5.05
C THR A 191 -2.40 23.93 -4.99
N ALA A 192 -3.40 23.06 -5.24
CA ALA A 192 -4.82 23.44 -5.32
C ALA A 192 -5.62 23.22 -4.02
N SER A 193 -5.00 22.75 -2.93
CA SER A 193 -5.73 22.30 -1.74
C SER A 193 -5.68 23.27 -0.56
N ASP A 194 -6.21 24.49 -0.72
CA ASP A 194 -6.51 25.31 0.46
C ASP A 194 -7.94 25.14 0.99
N GLU A 195 -8.83 24.44 0.30
CA GLU A 195 -10.20 24.21 0.83
C GLU A 195 -10.85 22.95 0.25
N GLN A 196 -11.15 21.98 1.08
CA GLN A 196 -12.14 20.90 1.00
C GLN A 196 -11.57 19.48 1.12
N GLY A 197 -11.36 19.04 2.34
CA GLY A 197 -11.20 17.62 2.64
C GLY A 197 -12.44 17.06 3.33
N ALA A 198 -12.83 15.85 2.95
CA ALA A 198 -14.07 15.18 3.33
C ALA A 198 -14.25 14.83 4.82
N CYS A 199 -13.26 15.10 5.68
CA CYS A 199 -13.35 14.94 7.14
C CYS A 199 -12.60 16.08 7.82
N ALA A 200 -13.19 17.27 7.85
CA ALA A 200 -12.54 18.51 8.31
C ALA A 200 -12.07 18.49 9.76
N ASP A 201 -12.60 17.60 10.62
CA ASP A 201 -12.34 17.63 12.07
C ASP A 201 -11.22 16.66 12.53
N ARG A 202 -10.68 15.79 11.66
CA ARG A 202 -9.57 14.89 11.99
C ARG A 202 -8.30 15.12 11.16
N LYS A 203 -8.26 16.18 10.36
CA LYS A 203 -7.17 16.45 9.42
C LYS A 203 -5.80 16.75 10.06
N ASN A 204 -5.75 17.09 11.31
CA ASN A 204 -4.47 17.42 11.97
C ASN A 204 -3.69 16.21 12.50
N GLU A 205 -4.29 15.02 12.55
CA GLU A 205 -3.66 13.87 13.21
C GLU A 205 -2.98 12.87 12.25
N LEU A 206 -3.32 12.86 10.96
CA LEU A 206 -2.85 11.83 10.02
C LEU A 206 -1.94 12.35 8.90
N ASN A 207 -1.82 13.66 8.73
CA ASN A 207 -1.17 14.25 7.54
C ASN A 207 0.36 14.35 7.60
N ASN A 208 1.04 13.84 8.62
CA ASN A 208 2.48 14.03 8.78
C ASN A 208 3.33 12.77 8.55
N VAL A 209 2.81 11.74 7.93
CA VAL A 209 3.51 10.45 7.94
C VAL A 209 4.55 10.27 6.85
N ILE A 210 4.61 11.07 5.81
CA ILE A 210 5.72 10.94 4.83
C ILE A 210 5.99 12.30 4.18
N SER A 211 7.03 12.98 4.59
CA SER A 211 7.72 13.97 3.77
C SER A 211 9.15 13.49 3.53
N ASP A 212 9.47 13.28 2.25
CA ASP A 212 10.78 13.07 1.61
C ASP A 212 11.68 11.95 2.14
#